data_77dfb63acae8db0b44f84d46d62a0d70
#
_entry.id   77dfb63acae8db0b44f84d46d62a0d70
#
_cell.length_a   1.000
_cell.length_b   1.000
_cell.length_c   1.000
_cell.angle_alpha   90.00
_cell.angle_beta   90.00
_cell.angle_gamma   90.00
#
_symmetry.space_group_name_H-M   'P 1'
#
loop_
_entity.id
_entity.type
_entity.pdbx_description
1 polymer ?
#
loop_
_entity_poly.entity_id
_entity_poly.type
_entity_poly.pdbx_seq_one_letter_code
_entity_poly.pdbx_strand_id
1 'polypeptide(L)'
;LMFIFIFQTIWLFIDDLAGKGLDIVIIGKFLFYLLPDLTEKVLPLTVLLSSILTFGSIAENYEFAAMKASGISLQRSMLSLIVFVTILGAVTFFFANNVIPLSQRKIYNLRRNIAKVKPAAVVSEGVFSDFEGMNIKVDEKYGDNDRFLKNVIIHEKSKSNLNITVIKAKTGELISSEESDFIQLVLRDGHYYNDVETKSNDSKMKFPFAQADFETYTMNIEIPDINNDELEEERDISTDKMKNISRLTKDIDSLRGDNYKIVRAFSKNIESRSGIFVPLITKNTDSTKADMVTKKDSISTKKAIIAKANIALQDSIKENFLILFPEWQQIQILTTAKNGISSILGTVSGKKEEMQKRYKIYNMHILSLHNKYALAFSCIILFFVGAPLGAIIRK
;
A
#
# COMPACT_ATOMS: atom_id res chain seq x y z
N LEU A 1 -25.50 -9.81 -18.41
CA LEU A 1 -24.58 -9.65 -17.30
C LEU A 1 -23.90 -8.28 -17.32
N MET A 2 -23.30 -7.86 -18.44
CA MET A 2 -22.58 -6.58 -18.54
C MET A 2 -23.44 -5.39 -18.12
N PHE A 3 -24.70 -5.31 -18.56
CA PHE A 3 -25.62 -4.24 -18.15
C PHE A 3 -25.87 -4.21 -16.64
N ILE A 4 -26.01 -5.37 -16.01
CA ILE A 4 -26.20 -5.46 -14.55
C ILE A 4 -25.00 -4.87 -13.82
N PHE A 5 -23.79 -5.21 -14.23
CA PHE A 5 -22.57 -4.67 -13.63
C PHE A 5 -22.37 -3.18 -13.92
N ILE A 6 -22.78 -2.69 -15.08
CA ILE A 6 -22.77 -1.25 -15.41
C ILE A 6 -23.74 -0.52 -14.47
N PHE A 7 -24.99 -0.99 -14.33
CA PHE A 7 -25.95 -0.38 -13.42
C PHE A 7 -25.49 -0.44 -11.95
N GLN A 8 -24.96 -1.56 -11.52
CA GLN A 8 -24.39 -1.69 -10.18
C GLN A 8 -23.25 -0.69 -9.96
N THR A 9 -22.40 -0.49 -10.96
CA THR A 9 -21.29 0.46 -10.88
C THR A 9 -21.79 1.89 -10.86
N ILE A 10 -22.77 2.24 -11.70
CA ILE A 10 -23.41 3.56 -11.68
C ILE A 10 -24.00 3.79 -10.29
N TRP A 11 -24.69 2.82 -9.72
CA TRP A 11 -25.27 2.92 -8.38
C TRP A 11 -24.22 3.16 -7.29
N LEU A 12 -23.11 2.43 -7.35
CA LEU A 12 -22.02 2.59 -6.38
C LEU A 12 -21.31 3.95 -6.46
N PHE A 13 -21.27 4.54 -7.67
CA PHE A 13 -20.61 5.84 -7.90
C PHE A 13 -21.58 7.00 -7.98
N ILE A 14 -22.91 6.77 -7.88
CA ILE A 14 -23.91 7.84 -8.02
C ILE A 14 -23.74 8.89 -6.93
N ASP A 15 -23.47 8.49 -5.69
CA ASP A 15 -23.22 9.40 -4.58
C ASP A 15 -21.95 10.23 -4.76
N ASP A 16 -20.94 9.59 -5.38
CA ASP A 16 -19.67 10.25 -5.70
C ASP A 16 -19.79 11.20 -6.91
N LEU A 17 -20.76 11.02 -7.78
CA LEU A 17 -20.90 11.77 -9.02
C LEU A 17 -22.08 12.75 -9.02
N ALA A 18 -23.23 12.37 -8.48
CA ALA A 18 -24.47 13.15 -8.57
C ALA A 18 -24.52 14.34 -7.61
N GLY A 19 -23.87 14.24 -6.43
CA GLY A 19 -23.83 15.32 -5.42
C GLY A 19 -22.74 16.39 -5.66
N LYS A 20 -21.93 16.25 -6.72
CA LYS A 20 -20.72 17.06 -6.91
C LYS A 20 -20.79 18.07 -8.06
N GLY A 21 -21.97 18.33 -8.62
CA GLY A 21 -22.15 19.31 -9.71
C GLY A 21 -21.34 19.02 -10.97
N LEU A 22 -21.03 17.74 -11.24
CA LEU A 22 -20.24 17.34 -12.40
C LEU A 22 -21.10 17.30 -13.68
N ASP A 23 -20.51 17.76 -14.79
CA ASP A 23 -21.14 17.69 -16.10
C ASP A 23 -21.40 16.22 -16.51
N ILE A 24 -22.57 15.95 -17.08
CA ILE A 24 -23.00 14.63 -17.55
C ILE A 24 -22.00 14.02 -18.58
N VAL A 25 -21.31 14.87 -19.33
CA VAL A 25 -20.27 14.45 -20.28
C VAL A 25 -19.06 13.88 -19.55
N ILE A 26 -18.68 14.46 -18.43
CA ILE A 26 -17.57 13.97 -17.58
C ILE A 26 -17.94 12.62 -16.96
N ILE A 27 -19.17 12.51 -16.47
CA ILE A 27 -19.71 11.24 -15.94
C ILE A 27 -19.70 10.15 -17.02
N GLY A 28 -20.15 10.48 -18.23
CA GLY A 28 -20.13 9.57 -19.37
C GLY A 28 -18.71 9.09 -19.73
N LYS A 29 -17.73 10.01 -19.78
CA LYS A 29 -16.30 9.67 -19.99
C LYS A 29 -15.76 8.76 -18.89
N PHE A 30 -16.09 9.04 -17.63
CA PHE A 30 -15.69 8.21 -16.50
C PHE A 30 -16.20 6.79 -16.63
N LEU A 31 -17.51 6.63 -16.89
CA LEU A 31 -18.13 5.33 -17.11
C LEU A 31 -17.52 4.59 -18.31
N PHE A 32 -17.29 5.29 -19.42
CA PHE A 32 -16.65 4.69 -20.60
C PHE A 32 -15.25 4.15 -20.28
N TYR A 33 -14.44 4.89 -19.52
CA TYR A 33 -13.12 4.41 -19.12
C TYR A 33 -13.18 3.27 -18.09
N LEU A 34 -14.30 3.12 -17.37
CA LEU A 34 -14.48 2.03 -16.42
C LEU A 34 -14.88 0.71 -17.09
N LEU A 35 -15.48 0.74 -18.30
CA LEU A 35 -15.94 -0.44 -19.02
C LEU A 35 -14.90 -1.55 -19.19
N PRO A 36 -13.63 -1.27 -19.53
CA PRO A 36 -12.62 -2.32 -19.67
C PRO A 36 -12.34 -3.08 -18.37
N ASP A 37 -12.34 -2.41 -17.22
CA ASP A 37 -12.16 -3.05 -15.91
C ASP A 37 -13.34 -3.95 -15.54
N LEU A 38 -14.56 -3.54 -15.91
CA LEU A 38 -15.77 -4.36 -15.75
C LEU A 38 -15.76 -5.57 -16.68
N THR A 39 -15.32 -5.38 -17.91
CA THR A 39 -15.25 -6.46 -18.91
C THR A 39 -14.37 -7.59 -18.42
N GLU A 40 -13.23 -7.28 -17.81
CA GLU A 40 -12.32 -8.26 -17.22
C GLU A 40 -13.01 -9.20 -16.22
N LYS A 41 -13.85 -8.63 -15.35
CA LYS A 41 -14.55 -9.37 -14.29
C LYS A 41 -15.78 -10.14 -14.81
N VAL A 42 -16.49 -9.56 -15.75
CA VAL A 42 -17.76 -10.09 -16.27
C VAL A 42 -17.55 -11.21 -17.28
N LEU A 43 -16.47 -11.14 -18.07
CA LEU A 43 -16.24 -12.05 -19.19
C LEU A 43 -16.12 -13.51 -18.76
N PRO A 44 -15.33 -13.88 -17.73
CA PRO A 44 -15.27 -15.27 -17.26
C PRO A 44 -16.61 -15.81 -16.74
N LEU A 45 -17.37 -14.97 -16.02
CA LEU A 45 -18.71 -15.32 -15.52
C LEU A 45 -19.70 -15.50 -16.67
N THR A 46 -19.60 -14.68 -17.70
CA THR A 46 -20.44 -14.81 -18.89
C THR A 46 -20.16 -16.09 -19.64
N VAL A 47 -18.88 -16.46 -19.76
CA VAL A 47 -18.48 -17.74 -20.38
C VAL A 47 -19.05 -18.92 -19.58
N LEU A 48 -18.95 -18.91 -18.25
CA LEU A 48 -19.51 -19.94 -17.38
C LEU A 48 -21.02 -20.07 -17.60
N LEU A 49 -21.77 -18.97 -17.47
CA LEU A 49 -23.21 -18.98 -17.61
C LEU A 49 -23.67 -19.41 -19.01
N SER A 50 -23.01 -18.85 -20.05
CA SER A 50 -23.31 -19.21 -21.44
C SER A 50 -23.04 -20.69 -21.72
N SER A 51 -21.93 -21.23 -21.20
CA SER A 51 -21.64 -22.66 -21.35
C SER A 51 -22.69 -23.54 -20.67
N ILE A 52 -23.09 -23.20 -19.42
CA ILE A 52 -24.15 -23.94 -18.72
C ILE A 52 -25.47 -23.94 -19.52
N LEU A 53 -25.89 -22.78 -20.01
CA LEU A 53 -27.13 -22.63 -20.77
C LEU A 53 -27.07 -23.39 -22.10
N THR A 54 -25.97 -23.27 -22.85
CA THR A 54 -25.80 -23.94 -24.14
C THR A 54 -25.80 -25.46 -23.98
N PHE A 55 -24.98 -25.99 -23.07
CA PHE A 55 -24.91 -27.43 -22.84
C PHE A 55 -26.16 -27.98 -22.16
N GLY A 56 -26.84 -27.18 -21.31
CA GLY A 56 -28.15 -27.51 -20.76
C GLY A 56 -29.20 -27.69 -21.86
N SER A 57 -29.29 -26.76 -22.79
CA SER A 57 -30.22 -26.84 -23.94
C SER A 57 -29.92 -28.02 -24.86
N ILE A 58 -28.63 -28.27 -25.17
CA ILE A 58 -28.22 -29.44 -25.97
C ILE A 58 -28.59 -30.75 -25.26
N ALA A 59 -28.49 -30.82 -23.94
CA ALA A 59 -28.83 -31.99 -23.14
C ALA A 59 -30.37 -32.18 -23.08
N GLU A 60 -31.12 -31.09 -22.88
CA GLU A 60 -32.59 -31.10 -22.82
C GLU A 60 -33.22 -31.57 -24.14
N ASN A 61 -32.68 -31.12 -25.26
CA ASN A 61 -33.15 -31.47 -26.60
C ASN A 61 -32.65 -32.84 -27.09
N TYR A 62 -31.98 -33.65 -26.26
CA TYR A 62 -31.40 -34.96 -26.63
C TYR A 62 -30.37 -34.89 -27.77
N GLU A 63 -29.82 -33.72 -28.10
CA GLU A 63 -28.86 -33.54 -29.19
C GLU A 63 -27.57 -34.32 -28.91
N PHE A 64 -27.13 -34.40 -27.65
CA PHE A 64 -26.00 -35.25 -27.27
C PHE A 64 -26.23 -36.74 -27.57
N ALA A 65 -27.42 -37.23 -27.32
CA ALA A 65 -27.76 -38.61 -27.60
C ALA A 65 -27.76 -38.87 -29.12
N ALA A 66 -28.31 -37.96 -29.91
CA ALA A 66 -28.30 -38.01 -31.37
C ALA A 66 -26.88 -37.98 -31.95
N MET A 67 -26.03 -37.05 -31.47
CA MET A 67 -24.63 -36.99 -31.88
C MET A 67 -23.86 -38.25 -31.54
N LYS A 68 -24.05 -38.81 -30.35
CA LYS A 68 -23.40 -40.03 -29.90
C LYS A 68 -23.88 -41.25 -30.73
N ALA A 69 -25.17 -41.35 -31.07
CA ALA A 69 -25.72 -42.37 -31.92
C ALA A 69 -25.16 -42.30 -33.37
N SER A 70 -24.84 -41.10 -33.85
CA SER A 70 -24.19 -40.87 -35.14
C SER A 70 -22.65 -41.10 -35.14
N GLY A 71 -22.08 -41.55 -33.99
CA GLY A 71 -20.64 -41.84 -33.86
C GLY A 71 -19.76 -40.60 -33.66
N ILE A 72 -20.35 -39.42 -33.41
CA ILE A 72 -19.62 -38.19 -33.14
C ILE A 72 -19.19 -38.17 -31.67
N SER A 73 -17.89 -38.10 -31.43
CA SER A 73 -17.36 -37.98 -30.06
C SER A 73 -17.67 -36.59 -29.47
N LEU A 74 -17.97 -36.53 -28.17
CA LEU A 74 -18.21 -35.29 -27.43
C LEU A 74 -17.09 -34.27 -27.62
N GLN A 75 -15.84 -34.72 -27.59
CA GLN A 75 -14.69 -33.87 -27.81
C GLN A 75 -14.70 -33.18 -29.17
N ARG A 76 -15.11 -33.88 -30.21
CA ARG A 76 -15.20 -33.34 -31.57
C ARG A 76 -16.31 -32.30 -31.69
N SER A 77 -17.46 -32.56 -31.02
CA SER A 77 -18.56 -31.61 -30.96
C SER A 77 -18.21 -30.31 -30.20
N MET A 78 -17.39 -30.45 -29.15
CA MET A 78 -16.98 -29.31 -28.33
C MET A 78 -15.79 -28.51 -28.93
N LEU A 79 -15.10 -29.05 -29.92
CA LEU A 79 -13.86 -28.47 -30.43
C LEU A 79 -14.01 -27.01 -30.91
N SER A 80 -15.10 -26.73 -31.63
CA SER A 80 -15.41 -25.38 -32.13
C SER A 80 -15.60 -24.38 -30.97
N LEU A 81 -16.27 -24.78 -29.91
CA LEU A 81 -16.47 -23.94 -28.73
C LEU A 81 -15.17 -23.76 -27.94
N ILE A 82 -14.35 -24.82 -27.84
CA ILE A 82 -13.04 -24.73 -27.17
C ILE A 82 -12.12 -23.73 -27.91
N VAL A 83 -12.08 -23.79 -29.25
CA VAL A 83 -11.32 -22.84 -30.05
C VAL A 83 -11.84 -21.43 -29.83
N PHE A 84 -13.15 -21.22 -29.88
CA PHE A 84 -13.76 -19.92 -29.64
C PHE A 84 -13.41 -19.35 -28.25
N VAL A 85 -13.55 -20.16 -27.19
CA VAL A 85 -13.22 -19.75 -25.81
C VAL A 85 -11.73 -19.49 -25.64
N THR A 86 -10.87 -20.22 -26.34
CA THR A 86 -9.42 -19.96 -26.35
C THR A 86 -9.09 -18.61 -26.98
N ILE A 87 -9.75 -18.29 -28.11
CA ILE A 87 -9.60 -16.96 -28.74
C ILE A 87 -10.11 -15.88 -27.79
N LEU A 88 -11.25 -16.10 -27.14
CA LEU A 88 -11.80 -15.19 -26.16
C LEU A 88 -10.83 -14.95 -24.98
N GLY A 89 -10.18 -16.02 -24.48
CA GLY A 89 -9.14 -15.94 -23.47
C GLY A 89 -7.93 -15.09 -23.91
N ALA A 90 -7.50 -15.24 -25.17
CA ALA A 90 -6.44 -14.42 -25.74
C ALA A 90 -6.84 -12.92 -25.85
N VAL A 91 -8.09 -12.66 -26.26
CA VAL A 91 -8.64 -11.29 -26.26
C VAL A 91 -8.67 -10.71 -24.84
N THR A 92 -9.13 -11.48 -23.85
CA THR A 92 -9.15 -11.06 -22.45
C THR A 92 -7.73 -10.73 -21.95
N PHE A 93 -6.75 -11.54 -22.31
CA PHE A 93 -5.34 -11.28 -21.98
C PHE A 93 -4.86 -9.96 -22.59
N PHE A 94 -5.16 -9.72 -23.87
CA PHE A 94 -4.80 -8.47 -24.54
C PHE A 94 -5.44 -7.26 -23.82
N PHE A 95 -6.72 -7.35 -23.45
CA PHE A 95 -7.39 -6.30 -22.68
C PHE A 95 -6.73 -6.08 -21.33
N ALA A 96 -6.47 -7.14 -20.57
CA ALA A 96 -5.84 -7.08 -19.25
C ALA A 96 -4.42 -6.46 -19.29
N ASN A 97 -3.69 -6.69 -20.39
CA ASN A 97 -2.32 -6.19 -20.51
C ASN A 97 -2.22 -4.77 -21.06
N ASN A 98 -3.11 -4.37 -21.99
CA ASN A 98 -2.96 -3.12 -22.74
C ASN A 98 -4.10 -2.13 -22.48
N VAL A 99 -5.36 -2.59 -22.54
CA VAL A 99 -6.52 -1.70 -22.51
C VAL A 99 -6.82 -1.23 -21.09
N ILE A 100 -6.82 -2.14 -20.13
CA ILE A 100 -7.12 -1.84 -18.72
C ILE A 100 -6.09 -0.87 -18.12
N PRO A 101 -4.77 -1.06 -18.27
CA PRO A 101 -3.79 -0.09 -17.78
C PRO A 101 -3.99 1.31 -18.35
N LEU A 102 -4.29 1.41 -19.64
CA LEU A 102 -4.57 2.70 -20.28
C LEU A 102 -5.84 3.35 -19.70
N SER A 103 -6.91 2.57 -19.53
CA SER A 103 -8.17 3.03 -18.96
C SER A 103 -8.00 3.50 -17.53
N GLN A 104 -7.29 2.75 -16.71
CA GLN A 104 -6.99 3.12 -15.32
C GLN A 104 -6.21 4.43 -15.22
N ARG A 105 -5.22 4.66 -16.11
CA ARG A 105 -4.52 5.95 -16.20
C ARG A 105 -5.47 7.09 -16.55
N LYS A 106 -6.38 6.88 -17.52
CA LYS A 106 -7.36 7.90 -17.91
C LYS A 106 -8.36 8.20 -16.80
N ILE A 107 -8.80 7.19 -16.05
CA ILE A 107 -9.66 7.37 -14.87
C ILE A 107 -8.93 8.19 -13.80
N TYR A 108 -7.68 7.86 -13.53
CA TYR A 108 -6.85 8.58 -12.57
C TYR A 108 -6.70 10.07 -12.97
N ASN A 109 -6.31 10.33 -14.22
CA ASN A 109 -6.17 11.69 -14.72
C ASN A 109 -7.49 12.45 -14.68
N LEU A 110 -8.61 11.78 -15.03
CA LEU A 110 -9.93 12.41 -14.98
C LEU A 110 -10.33 12.79 -13.56
N ARG A 111 -10.11 11.90 -12.57
CA ARG A 111 -10.36 12.19 -11.16
C ARG A 111 -9.51 13.38 -10.67
N ARG A 112 -8.27 13.40 -11.07
CA ARG A 112 -7.33 14.48 -10.78
C ARG A 112 -7.78 15.81 -11.35
N ASN A 113 -8.15 15.84 -12.64
CA ASN A 113 -8.62 17.08 -13.28
C ASN A 113 -9.92 17.58 -12.65
N ILE A 114 -10.83 16.68 -12.26
CA ILE A 114 -12.05 17.05 -11.51
C ILE A 114 -11.67 17.71 -10.20
N ALA A 115 -10.74 17.16 -9.44
CA ALA A 115 -10.30 17.73 -8.17
C ALA A 115 -9.65 19.12 -8.33
N LYS A 116 -8.94 19.36 -9.44
CA LYS A 116 -8.35 20.67 -9.73
C LYS A 116 -9.37 21.72 -10.14
N VAL A 117 -10.26 21.39 -11.07
CA VAL A 117 -11.23 22.34 -11.63
C VAL A 117 -12.39 22.59 -10.67
N LYS A 118 -12.78 21.58 -9.90
CA LYS A 118 -13.88 21.68 -8.92
C LYS A 118 -13.45 21.10 -7.57
N PRO A 119 -12.67 21.83 -6.77
CA PRO A 119 -12.22 21.36 -5.46
C PRO A 119 -13.39 21.02 -4.52
N ALA A 120 -14.52 21.71 -4.65
CA ALA A 120 -15.73 21.39 -3.91
C ALA A 120 -16.32 20.00 -4.23
N ALA A 121 -15.99 19.42 -5.38
CA ALA A 121 -16.41 18.07 -5.73
C ALA A 121 -15.77 16.97 -4.88
N VAL A 122 -14.69 17.28 -4.18
CA VAL A 122 -13.99 16.33 -3.29
C VAL A 122 -14.68 16.26 -1.91
N VAL A 123 -15.39 17.29 -1.52
CA VAL A 123 -16.10 17.39 -0.22
C VAL A 123 -17.58 17.06 -0.43
N SER A 124 -18.12 16.12 0.34
CA SER A 124 -19.55 15.76 0.31
C SER A 124 -20.32 16.49 1.42
N GLU A 125 -21.56 16.90 1.12
CA GLU A 125 -22.44 17.58 2.11
C GLU A 125 -22.94 16.59 3.16
N GLY A 126 -22.95 17.01 4.42
CA GLY A 126 -23.52 16.25 5.53
C GLY A 126 -22.71 15.04 6.01
N VAL A 127 -21.67 14.64 5.27
CA VAL A 127 -20.85 13.43 5.54
C VAL A 127 -19.40 13.81 5.70
N PHE A 128 -18.65 13.05 6.51
CA PHE A 128 -17.21 13.20 6.60
C PHE A 128 -16.53 12.67 5.33
N SER A 129 -15.84 13.55 4.62
CA SER A 129 -14.96 13.21 3.50
C SER A 129 -13.55 12.97 4.03
N ASP A 130 -12.94 11.84 3.69
CA ASP A 130 -11.60 11.44 4.15
C ASP A 130 -10.53 12.01 3.21
N PHE A 131 -9.62 12.79 3.78
CA PHE A 131 -8.42 13.30 3.15
C PHE A 131 -7.20 12.71 3.84
N GLU A 132 -6.05 12.75 3.18
CA GLU A 132 -4.83 12.22 3.77
C GLU A 132 -4.50 12.98 5.07
N GLY A 133 -4.68 12.28 6.20
CA GLY A 133 -4.42 12.82 7.54
C GLY A 133 -5.56 13.61 8.18
N MET A 134 -6.68 13.87 7.49
CA MET A 134 -7.80 14.62 8.06
C MET A 134 -9.16 14.16 7.51
N ASN A 135 -10.21 14.45 8.28
CA ASN A 135 -11.59 14.25 7.85
C ASN A 135 -12.30 15.62 7.86
N ILE A 136 -12.95 15.96 6.76
CA ILE A 136 -13.67 17.23 6.60
C ILE A 136 -15.17 16.94 6.44
N LYS A 137 -15.99 17.61 7.23
CA LYS A 137 -17.44 17.61 7.08
C LYS A 137 -17.91 19.05 6.88
N VAL A 138 -18.84 19.22 5.94
CA VAL A 138 -19.54 20.48 5.70
C VAL A 138 -21.05 20.21 5.74
N ASP A 139 -21.83 21.15 6.24
CA ASP A 139 -23.28 21.00 6.25
C ASP A 139 -23.88 21.31 4.88
N GLU A 140 -23.40 22.37 4.23
CA GLU A 140 -23.95 22.90 2.98
C GLU A 140 -22.85 23.55 2.14
N LYS A 141 -22.92 23.38 0.82
CA LYS A 141 -22.08 24.08 -0.16
C LYS A 141 -22.91 25.09 -0.94
N TYR A 142 -22.34 26.25 -1.25
CA TYR A 142 -23.08 27.31 -1.96
C TYR A 142 -22.16 28.17 -2.84
N GLY A 143 -22.78 29.01 -3.66
CA GLY A 143 -22.07 29.88 -4.59
C GLY A 143 -21.68 29.24 -5.91
N ASP A 144 -20.95 29.99 -6.75
CA ASP A 144 -20.46 29.50 -8.03
C ASP A 144 -19.50 28.34 -7.84
N ASN A 145 -19.76 27.22 -8.52
CA ASN A 145 -18.99 25.98 -8.42
C ASN A 145 -18.92 25.36 -7.01
N ASP A 146 -19.93 25.61 -6.13
CA ASP A 146 -19.98 25.09 -4.75
C ASP A 146 -18.74 25.44 -3.91
N ARG A 147 -18.11 26.58 -4.21
CA ARG A 147 -16.82 26.99 -3.66
C ARG A 147 -16.90 27.35 -2.18
N PHE A 148 -18.06 27.86 -1.74
CA PHE A 148 -18.26 28.28 -0.36
C PHE A 148 -18.88 27.18 0.47
N LEU A 149 -18.40 27.04 1.70
CA LEU A 149 -18.78 26.01 2.64
C LEU A 149 -19.41 26.63 3.87
N LYS A 150 -20.41 25.98 4.46
CA LYS A 150 -21.08 26.39 5.67
C LYS A 150 -20.92 25.33 6.75
N ASN A 151 -20.65 25.75 7.98
CA ASN A 151 -20.46 24.90 9.15
C ASN A 151 -19.40 23.81 8.89
N VAL A 152 -18.17 24.22 8.71
CA VAL A 152 -17.06 23.32 8.43
C VAL A 152 -16.52 22.72 9.73
N ILE A 153 -16.37 21.41 9.76
CA ILE A 153 -15.73 20.67 10.85
C ILE A 153 -14.60 19.85 10.26
N ILE A 154 -13.40 20.01 10.80
CA ILE A 154 -12.20 19.28 10.39
C ILE A 154 -11.68 18.53 11.60
N HIS A 155 -11.43 17.24 11.40
CA HIS A 155 -10.72 16.39 12.34
C HIS A 155 -9.39 15.98 11.74
N GLU A 156 -8.31 16.44 12.33
CA GLU A 156 -6.95 16.07 11.92
C GLU A 156 -6.47 14.88 12.73
N LYS A 157 -5.95 13.85 12.06
CA LYS A 157 -5.48 12.61 12.67
C LYS A 157 -4.00 12.70 12.98
N SER A 158 -3.61 12.33 14.19
CA SER A 158 -2.20 12.07 14.51
C SER A 158 -1.68 10.79 13.86
N LYS A 159 -0.36 10.62 13.88
CA LYS A 159 0.32 9.37 13.48
C LYS A 159 -0.19 8.12 14.23
N SER A 160 -0.83 8.30 15.39
CA SER A 160 -1.46 7.25 16.19
C SER A 160 -2.93 6.99 15.83
N ASN A 161 -3.47 7.57 14.76
CA ASN A 161 -4.89 7.50 14.36
C ASN A 161 -5.89 8.10 15.37
N LEU A 162 -5.42 8.87 16.33
CA LEU A 162 -6.28 9.62 17.25
C LEU A 162 -6.57 11.00 16.66
N ASN A 163 -7.80 11.49 16.82
CA ASN A 163 -8.16 12.87 16.45
C ASN A 163 -7.60 13.82 17.51
N ILE A 164 -6.49 14.46 17.18
CA ILE A 164 -5.79 15.38 18.10
C ILE A 164 -6.27 16.81 17.89
N THR A 165 -6.57 17.17 16.64
CA THR A 165 -6.97 18.53 16.30
C THR A 165 -8.39 18.52 15.78
N VAL A 166 -9.22 19.45 16.29
CA VAL A 166 -10.56 19.71 15.80
C VAL A 166 -10.67 21.19 15.46
N ILE A 167 -11.02 21.49 14.22
CA ILE A 167 -11.26 22.86 13.75
C ILE A 167 -12.73 22.98 13.38
N LYS A 168 -13.40 24.02 13.91
CA LYS A 168 -14.78 24.35 13.57
C LYS A 168 -14.82 25.77 13.04
N ALA A 169 -15.48 25.99 11.90
CA ALA A 169 -15.65 27.31 11.31
C ALA A 169 -17.09 27.50 10.83
N LYS A 170 -17.58 28.71 10.90
CA LYS A 170 -18.92 29.04 10.41
C LYS A 170 -18.97 29.01 8.88
N THR A 171 -17.91 29.51 8.24
CA THR A 171 -17.82 29.57 6.78
C THR A 171 -16.44 29.13 6.34
N GLY A 172 -16.37 28.56 5.16
CA GLY A 172 -15.12 28.18 4.49
C GLY A 172 -15.19 28.52 3.02
N GLU A 173 -14.03 28.67 2.41
CA GLU A 173 -13.87 28.91 0.98
C GLU A 173 -12.76 28.00 0.44
N LEU A 174 -13.07 27.24 -0.61
CA LEU A 174 -12.12 26.41 -1.31
C LEU A 174 -11.54 27.19 -2.50
N ILE A 175 -10.24 27.43 -2.46
CA ILE A 175 -9.51 28.12 -3.53
C ILE A 175 -8.56 27.10 -4.16
N SER A 176 -8.72 26.89 -5.45
CA SER A 176 -7.80 26.06 -6.22
C SER A 176 -7.29 26.86 -7.41
N SER A 177 -6.04 26.66 -7.77
CA SER A 177 -5.44 27.15 -9.00
C SER A 177 -5.03 25.96 -9.86
N GLU A 178 -5.14 26.06 -11.18
CA GLU A 178 -4.68 25.03 -12.11
C GLU A 178 -3.17 24.78 -12.00
N GLU A 179 -2.44 25.78 -11.50
CA GLU A 179 -0.98 25.73 -11.32
C GLU A 179 -0.55 25.19 -9.94
N SER A 180 -1.47 25.03 -8.97
CA SER A 180 -1.13 24.61 -7.61
C SER A 180 -1.46 23.13 -7.36
N ASP A 181 -0.59 22.46 -6.61
CA ASP A 181 -0.74 21.05 -6.22
C ASP A 181 -1.58 20.86 -4.96
N PHE A 182 -2.11 21.93 -4.41
CA PHE A 182 -2.92 21.93 -3.20
C PHE A 182 -4.15 22.80 -3.37
N ILE A 183 -5.21 22.40 -2.67
CA ILE A 183 -6.41 23.22 -2.46
C ILE A 183 -6.18 24.05 -1.21
N GLN A 184 -6.31 25.35 -1.33
CA GLN A 184 -6.30 26.24 -0.18
C GLN A 184 -7.71 26.32 0.40
N LEU A 185 -7.85 25.92 1.67
CA LEU A 185 -9.08 26.07 2.43
C LEU A 185 -8.95 27.26 3.36
N VAL A 186 -9.73 28.29 3.11
CA VAL A 186 -9.80 29.49 3.94
C VAL A 186 -11.04 29.39 4.83
N LEU A 187 -10.84 29.23 6.12
CA LEU A 187 -11.89 29.16 7.14
C LEU A 187 -12.07 30.53 7.80
N ARG A 188 -13.31 30.91 8.08
CA ARG A 188 -13.63 32.18 8.74
C ARG A 188 -14.53 31.96 9.94
N ASP A 189 -14.32 32.77 10.97
CA ASP A 189 -15.08 32.76 12.23
C ASP A 189 -15.12 31.37 12.87
N GLY A 190 -14.00 30.96 13.47
CA GLY A 190 -13.89 29.59 13.96
C GLY A 190 -13.11 29.43 15.24
N HIS A 191 -13.10 28.18 15.70
CA HIS A 191 -12.41 27.72 16.89
C HIS A 191 -11.47 26.57 16.52
N TYR A 192 -10.28 26.63 17.06
CA TYR A 192 -9.24 25.59 16.92
C TYR A 192 -9.06 24.90 18.26
N TYR A 193 -9.14 23.59 18.31
CA TYR A 193 -8.95 22.76 19.49
C TYR A 193 -7.84 21.75 19.20
N ASN A 194 -6.89 21.64 20.13
CA ASN A 194 -5.79 20.70 19.98
C ASN A 194 -5.45 20.03 21.31
N ASP A 195 -5.45 18.70 21.31
CA ASP A 195 -4.93 17.88 22.40
C ASP A 195 -3.44 17.60 22.15
N VAL A 196 -2.56 18.31 22.85
CA VAL A 196 -1.11 18.18 22.66
C VAL A 196 -0.63 16.84 23.25
N GLU A 197 -0.12 15.94 22.39
CA GLU A 197 0.56 14.73 22.87
C GLU A 197 1.86 15.09 23.58
N THR A 198 1.89 14.95 24.91
CA THR A 198 3.13 15.05 25.68
C THR A 198 3.92 13.75 25.60
N LYS A 199 5.15 13.83 25.09
CA LYS A 199 6.09 12.69 25.02
C LYS A 199 6.68 12.29 26.40
N SER A 200 6.19 12.87 27.49
CA SER A 200 6.73 12.64 28.83
C SER A 200 5.95 11.52 29.55
N ASN A 201 6.71 10.54 30.03
CA ASN A 201 6.23 9.45 30.90
C ASN A 201 5.87 9.94 32.30
N ASP A 202 5.75 11.23 32.53
CA ASP A 202 5.45 11.80 33.83
C ASP A 202 3.94 11.86 34.01
N SER A 203 3.42 10.89 34.72
CA SER A 203 1.98 10.67 35.01
C SER A 203 1.31 11.78 35.84
N LYS A 204 1.95 12.92 36.02
CA LYS A 204 1.45 14.10 36.71
C LYS A 204 1.11 15.28 35.80
N MET A 205 1.45 15.26 34.51
CA MET A 205 1.06 16.30 33.60
C MET A 205 -0.35 16.00 33.06
N LYS A 206 -1.33 16.79 33.44
CA LYS A 206 -2.64 16.88 32.83
C LYS A 206 -2.43 17.11 31.32
N PHE A 207 -3.15 16.37 30.48
CA PHE A 207 -3.12 16.52 29.03
C PHE A 207 -3.26 18.00 28.67
N PRO A 208 -2.24 18.63 28.04
CA PRO A 208 -2.35 20.02 27.69
C PRO A 208 -3.36 20.17 26.54
N PHE A 209 -4.39 20.94 26.79
CA PHE A 209 -5.43 21.29 25.84
C PHE A 209 -5.19 22.72 25.37
N ALA A 210 -5.11 22.93 24.07
CA ALA A 210 -5.01 24.25 23.47
C ALA A 210 -6.31 24.59 22.75
N GLN A 211 -6.85 25.77 23.04
CA GLN A 211 -7.99 26.35 22.35
C GLN A 211 -7.60 27.73 21.83
N ALA A 212 -7.93 28.01 20.57
CA ALA A 212 -7.75 29.34 19.97
C ALA A 212 -8.97 29.68 19.12
N ASP A 213 -9.35 30.94 19.17
CA ASP A 213 -10.39 31.53 18.30
C ASP A 213 -9.68 32.26 17.16
N PHE A 214 -10.21 32.11 15.94
CA PHE A 214 -9.63 32.77 14.77
C PHE A 214 -10.71 33.48 13.93
N GLU A 215 -10.35 34.60 13.40
CA GLU A 215 -11.18 35.31 12.39
C GLU A 215 -10.98 34.66 11.01
N THR A 216 -9.74 34.34 10.69
CA THR A 216 -9.37 33.66 9.43
C THR A 216 -8.27 32.65 9.71
N TYR A 217 -8.48 31.42 9.23
CA TYR A 217 -7.51 30.35 9.29
C TYR A 217 -7.35 29.74 7.89
N THR A 218 -6.15 29.75 7.36
CA THR A 218 -5.85 29.23 6.03
C THR A 218 -5.04 27.96 6.13
N MET A 219 -5.49 26.89 5.52
CA MET A 219 -4.77 25.64 5.43
C MET A 219 -4.68 25.17 3.99
N ASN A 220 -3.58 24.53 3.66
CA ASN A 220 -3.36 23.89 2.38
C ASN A 220 -3.68 22.40 2.52
N ILE A 221 -4.61 21.91 1.72
CA ILE A 221 -4.98 20.52 1.64
C ILE A 221 -4.23 19.94 0.45
N GLU A 222 -3.28 19.04 0.70
CA GLU A 222 -2.66 18.29 -0.37
C GLU A 222 -3.72 17.39 -1.01
N ILE A 223 -3.90 17.54 -2.30
CA ILE A 223 -4.75 16.61 -3.04
C ILE A 223 -3.89 15.36 -3.22
N PRO A 224 -4.34 14.19 -2.70
CA PRO A 224 -3.54 12.97 -2.78
C PRO A 224 -3.06 12.73 -4.22
N ASP A 225 -1.74 12.61 -4.39
CA ASP A 225 -1.08 12.35 -5.68
C ASP A 225 -1.28 13.40 -6.78
N ILE A 226 -1.46 14.67 -6.43
CA ILE A 226 -1.43 15.76 -7.42
C ILE A 226 -0.08 16.45 -7.41
N ASN A 227 0.93 15.77 -7.84
CA ASN A 227 2.15 16.44 -8.26
C ASN A 227 2.02 16.82 -9.73
N ASN A 228 1.93 18.14 -9.93
CA ASN A 228 2.09 18.73 -11.24
C ASN A 228 3.51 18.51 -11.70
N ASP A 229 3.65 17.99 -12.81
CA ASP A 229 4.34 18.50 -13.97
C ASP A 229 4.28 17.42 -15.03
N GLU A 230 3.95 17.89 -16.21
CA GLU A 230 3.97 17.12 -17.44
C GLU A 230 2.85 16.08 -17.56
N LEU A 231 1.76 16.56 -18.14
CA LEU A 231 0.70 15.74 -18.76
C LEU A 231 1.26 14.66 -19.72
N GLU A 232 2.56 14.66 -19.98
CA GLU A 232 3.28 13.75 -20.86
C GLU A 232 4.41 12.96 -20.23
N GLU A 233 4.94 13.34 -19.05
CA GLU A 233 5.92 12.49 -18.36
C GLU A 233 5.25 11.38 -17.56
N GLU A 234 5.59 10.16 -17.93
CA GLU A 234 5.29 8.93 -17.18
C GLU A 234 6.00 8.93 -15.82
N ARG A 235 5.55 9.74 -14.87
CA ARG A 235 6.02 9.63 -13.49
C ARG A 235 5.49 8.36 -12.84
N ASP A 236 6.32 7.74 -12.04
CA ASP A 236 6.18 6.46 -11.36
C ASP A 236 5.05 6.36 -10.31
N ILE A 237 4.03 7.22 -10.36
CA ILE A 237 2.82 7.18 -9.53
C ILE A 237 1.77 6.22 -10.14
N SER A 238 2.16 5.37 -11.05
CA SER A 238 1.25 4.39 -11.56
C SER A 238 1.03 3.29 -10.54
N THR A 239 -0.19 3.17 -10.04
CA THR A 239 -0.59 1.99 -9.28
C THR A 239 -0.30 0.73 -10.09
N ASP A 240 -0.17 -0.40 -9.43
CA ASP A 240 0.04 -1.71 -10.05
C ASP A 240 -0.95 -2.00 -11.19
N LYS A 241 -2.20 -1.52 -11.09
CA LYS A 241 -3.25 -1.68 -12.11
C LYS A 241 -3.03 -0.89 -13.39
N MET A 242 -2.22 0.18 -13.34
CA MET A 242 -1.92 1.03 -14.51
C MET A 242 -0.73 0.54 -15.32
N LYS A 243 -0.12 -0.58 -14.93
CA LYS A 243 1.09 -1.13 -15.53
C LYS A 243 0.78 -2.34 -16.39
N ASN A 244 1.48 -2.46 -17.51
CA ASN A 244 1.48 -3.68 -18.32
C ASN A 244 2.42 -4.73 -17.71
N ILE A 245 2.40 -5.96 -18.23
CA ILE A 245 3.22 -7.07 -17.74
C ILE A 245 4.70 -6.71 -17.75
N SER A 246 5.21 -6.14 -18.83
CA SER A 246 6.62 -5.79 -18.95
C SER A 246 7.08 -4.81 -17.87
N ARG A 247 6.27 -3.78 -17.58
CA ARG A 247 6.57 -2.81 -16.53
C ARG A 247 6.41 -3.40 -15.12
N LEU A 248 5.37 -4.22 -14.90
CA LEU A 248 5.18 -4.92 -13.62
C LEU A 248 6.36 -5.82 -13.29
N THR A 249 6.85 -6.60 -14.25
CA THR A 249 8.02 -7.49 -14.04
C THR A 249 9.25 -6.67 -13.65
N LYS A 250 9.51 -5.57 -14.38
CA LYS A 250 10.64 -4.68 -14.09
C LYS A 250 10.56 -4.05 -12.70
N ASP A 251 9.36 -3.58 -12.33
CA ASP A 251 9.14 -2.95 -11.03
C ASP A 251 9.22 -3.98 -9.88
N ILE A 252 8.72 -5.20 -10.08
CA ILE A 252 8.83 -6.29 -9.12
C ILE A 252 10.31 -6.63 -8.86
N ASP A 253 11.13 -6.72 -9.91
CA ASP A 253 12.56 -7.00 -9.77
C ASP A 253 13.29 -5.86 -9.06
N SER A 254 12.97 -4.60 -9.38
CA SER A 254 13.50 -3.42 -8.69
C SER A 254 13.12 -3.39 -7.22
N LEU A 255 11.83 -3.52 -6.90
CA LEU A 255 11.32 -3.54 -5.52
C LEU A 255 11.93 -4.68 -4.70
N ARG A 256 12.11 -5.87 -5.30
CA ARG A 256 12.76 -7.01 -4.68
C ARG A 256 14.21 -6.70 -4.34
N GLY A 257 14.94 -6.13 -5.30
CA GLY A 257 16.33 -5.73 -5.11
C GLY A 257 16.50 -4.67 -4.03
N ASP A 258 15.65 -3.66 -4.03
CA ASP A 258 15.70 -2.57 -3.06
C ASP A 258 15.31 -3.05 -1.65
N ASN A 259 14.28 -3.87 -1.53
CA ASN A 259 13.91 -4.47 -0.25
C ASN A 259 15.06 -5.32 0.32
N TYR A 260 15.74 -6.10 -0.52
CA TYR A 260 16.90 -6.88 -0.12
C TYR A 260 18.06 -5.99 0.36
N LYS A 261 18.38 -4.92 -0.38
CA LYS A 261 19.43 -3.95 0.02
C LYS A 261 19.11 -3.28 1.36
N ILE A 262 17.84 -2.85 1.56
CA ILE A 262 17.40 -2.21 2.78
C ILE A 262 17.50 -3.16 3.97
N VAL A 263 17.02 -4.40 3.84
CA VAL A 263 17.09 -5.41 4.91
C VAL A 263 18.55 -5.68 5.25
N ARG A 264 19.41 -5.85 4.25
CA ARG A 264 20.83 -6.12 4.46
C ARG A 264 21.56 -4.95 5.13
N ALA A 265 21.29 -3.72 4.69
CA ALA A 265 21.87 -2.52 5.31
C ALA A 265 21.41 -2.34 6.76
N PHE A 266 20.11 -2.61 7.01
CA PHE A 266 19.54 -2.57 8.35
C PHE A 266 20.13 -3.65 9.27
N SER A 267 20.23 -4.89 8.78
CA SER A 267 20.87 -5.97 9.53
C SER A 267 22.31 -5.64 9.92
N LYS A 268 23.10 -5.11 8.97
CA LYS A 268 24.48 -4.67 9.25
C LYS A 268 24.53 -3.53 10.27
N ASN A 269 23.58 -2.59 10.22
CA ASN A 269 23.49 -1.52 11.21
C ASN A 269 23.20 -2.05 12.61
N ILE A 270 22.24 -2.97 12.75
CA ILE A 270 21.93 -3.60 14.04
C ILE A 270 23.12 -4.43 14.54
N GLU A 271 23.78 -5.19 13.66
CA GLU A 271 24.99 -5.95 13.98
C GLU A 271 26.08 -5.04 14.58
N SER A 272 26.37 -3.92 13.91
CA SER A 272 27.40 -2.98 14.38
C SER A 272 27.01 -2.27 15.68
N ARG A 273 25.74 -1.97 15.89
CA ARG A 273 25.23 -1.30 17.12
C ARG A 273 25.10 -2.25 18.31
N SER A 274 24.82 -3.50 18.07
CA SER A 274 24.65 -4.50 19.14
C SER A 274 25.98 -4.90 19.76
N GLY A 275 27.10 -4.78 19.03
CA GLY A 275 28.42 -5.21 19.48
C GLY A 275 28.55 -6.73 19.72
N ILE A 276 27.48 -7.51 19.50
CA ILE A 276 27.42 -8.94 19.83
C ILE A 276 28.39 -9.77 18.98
N PHE A 277 28.67 -9.32 17.77
CA PHE A 277 29.52 -10.01 16.79
C PHE A 277 30.91 -9.43 16.67
N VAL A 278 31.29 -8.46 17.51
CA VAL A 278 32.65 -7.94 17.52
C VAL A 278 33.54 -8.92 18.27
N PRO A 279 34.55 -9.53 17.63
CA PRO A 279 35.45 -10.41 18.33
C PRO A 279 36.16 -9.64 19.44
N LEU A 280 36.08 -10.14 20.68
CA LEU A 280 36.70 -9.53 21.86
C LEU A 280 38.26 -9.53 21.79
N ILE A 281 38.81 -10.23 20.83
CA ILE A 281 40.25 -10.33 20.58
C ILE A 281 40.49 -9.93 19.12
N THR A 282 40.88 -8.71 18.88
CA THR A 282 41.59 -8.35 17.65
C THR A 282 42.95 -9.02 17.69
N LYS A 283 43.12 -10.09 16.96
CA LYS A 283 44.45 -10.55 16.61
C LYS A 283 45.09 -9.41 15.82
N ASN A 284 45.97 -8.68 16.47
CA ASN A 284 46.92 -7.80 15.75
C ASN A 284 47.78 -8.69 14.87
N THR A 285 47.30 -8.92 13.63
CA THR A 285 48.09 -9.45 12.56
C THR A 285 48.50 -8.25 11.74
N ASP A 286 49.83 -8.10 11.67
CA ASP A 286 50.54 -7.22 10.78
C ASP A 286 50.75 -5.75 11.20
N SER A 287 51.84 -5.58 11.87
CA SER A 287 52.77 -4.54 11.40
C SER A 287 54.17 -4.86 11.77
N THR A 288 54.94 -5.01 10.71
CA THR A 288 56.35 -4.64 10.56
C THR A 288 57.42 -5.38 11.33
N LYS A 289 58.10 -6.16 10.53
CA LYS A 289 59.52 -6.38 10.68
C LYS A 289 60.24 -5.03 10.92
N ALA A 290 60.80 -4.87 12.08
CA ALA A 290 62.12 -4.21 12.24
C ALA A 290 62.58 -4.37 13.68
N ASP A 291 63.77 -4.90 13.76
CA ASP A 291 64.81 -4.76 14.76
C ASP A 291 64.71 -5.47 16.10
N MET A 292 65.28 -6.51 16.08
CA MET A 292 66.33 -7.17 16.92
C MET A 292 66.78 -6.43 18.17
N VAL A 293 66.95 -7.27 19.14
CA VAL A 293 68.07 -7.38 20.14
C VAL A 293 67.65 -7.25 21.59
N THR A 294 67.79 -8.41 22.21
CA THR A 294 68.15 -8.63 23.63
C THR A 294 67.22 -8.12 24.76
N LYS A 295 66.45 -9.05 25.26
CA LYS A 295 66.35 -9.38 26.70
C LYS A 295 65.46 -10.64 26.88
N LYS A 296 66.14 -11.77 26.83
CA LYS A 296 65.52 -13.07 26.86
C LYS A 296 65.60 -13.64 28.25
N ASP A 297 65.05 -13.24 29.30
CA ASP A 297 64.86 -14.03 30.53
C ASP A 297 63.88 -13.50 31.56
N SER A 298 63.28 -12.30 31.35
CA SER A 298 62.25 -11.83 32.28
C SER A 298 60.81 -11.84 31.71
N ILE A 299 60.68 -12.20 30.41
CA ILE A 299 59.40 -12.14 29.70
C ILE A 299 58.60 -13.46 29.80
N SER A 300 59.32 -14.60 30.03
CA SER A 300 58.66 -15.92 30.11
C SER A 300 57.85 -16.07 31.40
N THR A 301 58.37 -15.57 32.50
CA THR A 301 57.68 -15.63 33.82
C THR A 301 56.48 -14.67 33.90
N LYS A 302 56.60 -13.49 33.33
CA LYS A 302 55.48 -12.54 33.25
C LYS A 302 54.38 -13.03 32.30
N LYS A 303 54.74 -13.64 31.16
CA LYS A 303 53.75 -14.26 30.25
C LYS A 303 53.02 -15.46 30.88
N ALA A 304 53.76 -16.28 31.67
CA ALA A 304 53.15 -17.40 32.37
C ALA A 304 52.22 -16.99 33.49
N ILE A 305 52.54 -15.88 34.22
CA ILE A 305 51.68 -15.31 35.27
C ILE A 305 50.46 -14.65 34.63
N ILE A 306 50.59 -13.90 33.52
CA ILE A 306 49.50 -13.29 32.83
C ILE A 306 48.61 -14.36 32.19
N ALA A 307 49.17 -15.42 31.62
CA ALA A 307 48.39 -16.56 31.06
C ALA A 307 47.63 -17.31 32.14
N LYS A 308 48.24 -17.58 33.35
CA LYS A 308 47.55 -18.20 34.47
C LYS A 308 46.49 -17.29 35.09
N ALA A 309 46.75 -15.98 35.18
CA ALA A 309 45.74 -15.00 35.62
C ALA A 309 44.58 -14.89 34.63
N ASN A 310 44.84 -14.94 33.30
CA ASN A 310 43.79 -14.96 32.29
C ASN A 310 42.96 -16.24 32.28
N ILE A 311 43.55 -17.39 32.60
CA ILE A 311 42.84 -18.67 32.68
C ILE A 311 41.97 -18.70 33.97
N ALA A 312 42.49 -18.21 35.08
CA ALA A 312 41.73 -18.09 36.33
C ALA A 312 40.61 -17.03 36.21
N LEU A 313 40.81 -15.92 35.52
CA LEU A 313 39.78 -14.96 35.18
C LEU A 313 38.73 -15.55 34.21
N GLN A 314 39.12 -16.40 33.26
CA GLN A 314 38.18 -17.03 32.36
C GLN A 314 37.22 -18.00 33.03
N ASP A 315 37.65 -18.70 34.06
CA ASP A 315 36.79 -19.63 34.81
C ASP A 315 35.85 -18.91 35.79
N SER A 316 36.26 -17.77 36.36
CA SER A 316 35.40 -16.96 37.24
C SER A 316 34.43 -16.03 36.45
N ILE A 317 34.74 -15.71 35.22
CA ILE A 317 33.89 -14.91 34.31
C ILE A 317 32.69 -15.69 33.80
N LYS A 318 32.72 -17.04 33.87
CA LYS A 318 31.62 -17.88 33.35
C LYS A 318 30.29 -17.74 34.07
N GLU A 319 30.28 -17.30 35.32
CA GLU A 319 29.02 -17.22 36.10
C GLU A 319 28.51 -15.78 36.30
N ASN A 320 29.35 -14.78 36.55
CA ASN A 320 28.84 -13.41 36.72
C ASN A 320 29.96 -12.33 36.67
N PHE A 321 30.27 -11.84 35.47
CA PHE A 321 31.32 -10.83 35.29
C PHE A 321 31.01 -9.48 36.00
N LEU A 322 29.74 -9.21 36.32
CA LEU A 322 29.32 -8.00 37.01
C LEU A 322 29.89 -7.89 38.43
N ILE A 323 30.22 -9.00 39.08
CA ILE A 323 30.81 -9.05 40.44
C ILE A 323 32.19 -8.34 40.49
N LEU A 324 32.86 -8.19 39.35
CA LEU A 324 34.18 -7.53 39.24
C LEU A 324 34.10 -5.99 39.38
N PHE A 325 32.87 -5.45 39.32
CA PHE A 325 32.66 -3.99 39.35
C PHE A 325 31.98 -3.57 40.66
N PRO A 326 32.24 -2.36 41.19
CA PRO A 326 31.54 -1.75 42.30
C PRO A 326 30.01 -1.67 41.98
N GLU A 327 29.18 -1.70 42.97
CA GLU A 327 27.71 -1.79 42.86
C GLU A 327 27.13 -0.65 41.96
N TRP A 328 27.62 0.56 42.10
CA TRP A 328 27.20 1.69 41.28
C TRP A 328 27.58 1.53 39.79
N GLN A 329 28.70 0.86 39.49
CA GLN A 329 29.08 0.55 38.10
C GLN A 329 28.25 -0.57 37.52
N GLN A 330 27.90 -1.58 38.31
CA GLN A 330 26.98 -2.65 37.90
C GLN A 330 25.64 -2.05 37.46
N ILE A 331 25.07 -1.16 38.25
CA ILE A 331 23.82 -0.46 37.96
C ILE A 331 23.94 0.36 36.67
N GLN A 332 25.06 1.08 36.49
CA GLN A 332 25.32 1.87 35.29
C GLN A 332 25.44 1.01 34.03
N ILE A 333 26.17 -0.10 34.10
CA ILE A 333 26.32 -1.07 33.00
C ILE A 333 24.95 -1.65 32.61
N LEU A 334 24.17 -2.13 33.60
CA LEU A 334 22.86 -2.70 33.37
C LEU A 334 21.88 -1.66 32.78
N THR A 335 21.90 -0.44 33.30
CA THR A 335 21.05 0.64 32.81
C THR A 335 21.40 1.01 31.36
N THR A 336 22.71 1.10 31.06
CA THR A 336 23.19 1.39 29.71
C THR A 336 22.81 0.27 28.74
N ALA A 337 22.98 -1.00 29.15
CA ALA A 337 22.59 -2.15 28.34
C ALA A 337 21.08 -2.18 28.10
N LYS A 338 20.27 -1.95 29.16
CA LYS A 338 18.81 -1.84 29.04
C LYS A 338 18.38 -0.76 28.06
N ASN A 339 18.96 0.44 28.18
CA ASN A 339 18.66 1.55 27.29
C ASN A 339 19.08 1.24 25.84
N GLY A 340 20.23 0.61 25.65
CA GLY A 340 20.72 0.15 24.35
C GLY A 340 19.76 -0.84 23.70
N ILE A 341 19.33 -1.87 24.44
CA ILE A 341 18.38 -2.88 23.98
C ILE A 341 17.02 -2.22 23.65
N SER A 342 16.51 -1.35 24.52
CA SER A 342 15.26 -0.62 24.29
C SER A 342 15.31 0.24 23.03
N SER A 343 16.43 0.92 22.79
CA SER A 343 16.65 1.72 21.57
C SER A 343 16.68 0.84 20.32
N ILE A 344 17.36 -0.31 20.38
CA ILE A 344 17.41 -1.27 19.26
C ILE A 344 15.99 -1.83 19.01
N LEU A 345 15.26 -2.21 20.05
CA LEU A 345 13.90 -2.73 19.92
C LEU A 345 12.95 -1.72 19.26
N GLY A 346 13.01 -0.45 19.69
CA GLY A 346 12.25 0.62 19.06
C GLY A 346 12.60 0.82 17.59
N THR A 347 13.90 0.76 17.26
CA THR A 347 14.38 0.87 15.87
C THR A 347 13.90 -0.31 15.02
N VAL A 348 13.91 -1.54 15.56
CA VAL A 348 13.42 -2.75 14.88
C VAL A 348 11.91 -2.67 14.67
N SER A 349 11.15 -2.22 15.68
CA SER A 349 9.70 -2.07 15.58
C SER A 349 9.31 -1.06 14.49
N GLY A 350 9.92 0.13 14.47
CA GLY A 350 9.66 1.12 13.42
C GLY A 350 10.04 0.61 12.02
N LYS A 351 11.17 -0.11 11.92
CA LYS A 351 11.59 -0.68 10.64
C LYS A 351 10.67 -1.80 10.15
N LYS A 352 10.08 -2.56 11.08
CA LYS A 352 9.08 -3.58 10.77
C LYS A 352 7.87 -2.97 10.08
N GLU A 353 7.34 -1.86 10.59
CA GLU A 353 6.19 -1.19 9.97
C GLU A 353 6.52 -0.65 8.57
N GLU A 354 7.69 -0.02 8.41
CA GLU A 354 8.14 0.43 7.09
C GLU A 354 8.24 -0.75 6.11
N MET A 355 8.85 -1.86 6.53
CA MET A 355 8.99 -3.04 5.70
C MET A 355 7.64 -3.69 5.38
N GLN A 356 6.69 -3.71 6.31
CA GLN A 356 5.34 -4.20 6.03
C GLN A 356 4.65 -3.39 4.91
N LYS A 357 4.77 -2.05 4.93
CA LYS A 357 4.25 -1.19 3.85
C LYS A 357 4.93 -1.50 2.51
N ARG A 358 6.26 -1.63 2.49
CA ARG A 358 7.03 -1.99 1.28
C ARG A 358 6.67 -3.36 0.72
N TYR A 359 6.55 -4.37 1.59
CA TYR A 359 6.13 -5.71 1.16
C TYR A 359 4.68 -5.74 0.68
N LYS A 360 3.80 -4.92 1.25
CA LYS A 360 2.43 -4.76 0.76
C LYS A 360 2.42 -4.27 -0.70
N ILE A 361 3.21 -3.21 -1.00
CA ILE A 361 3.33 -2.69 -2.37
C ILE A 361 3.92 -3.76 -3.31
N TYR A 362 4.99 -4.44 -2.90
CA TYR A 362 5.59 -5.53 -3.67
C TYR A 362 4.58 -6.64 -3.97
N ASN A 363 3.83 -7.09 -2.97
CA ASN A 363 2.82 -8.14 -3.12
C ASN A 363 1.65 -7.70 -4.02
N MET A 364 1.26 -6.41 -3.97
CA MET A 364 0.25 -5.87 -4.89
C MET A 364 0.69 -5.96 -6.34
N HIS A 365 1.96 -5.65 -6.65
CA HIS A 365 2.50 -5.78 -8.00
C HIS A 365 2.52 -7.24 -8.47
N ILE A 366 2.93 -8.17 -7.61
CA ILE A 366 2.90 -9.61 -7.91
C ILE A 366 1.47 -10.07 -8.17
N LEU A 367 0.53 -9.69 -7.29
CA LEU A 367 -0.87 -10.06 -7.44
C LEU A 367 -1.46 -9.54 -8.76
N SER A 368 -1.18 -8.27 -9.08
CA SER A 368 -1.63 -7.66 -10.33
C SER A 368 -1.04 -8.35 -11.57
N LEU A 369 0.22 -8.76 -11.52
CA LEU A 369 0.87 -9.54 -12.58
C LEU A 369 0.17 -10.89 -12.79
N HIS A 370 -0.04 -11.64 -11.71
CA HIS A 370 -0.67 -12.96 -11.79
C HIS A 370 -2.14 -12.89 -12.18
N ASN A 371 -2.87 -11.86 -11.75
CA ASN A 371 -4.26 -11.66 -12.15
C ASN A 371 -4.43 -11.54 -13.66
N LYS A 372 -3.50 -10.88 -14.37
CA LYS A 372 -3.57 -10.77 -15.84
C LYS A 372 -3.53 -12.13 -16.54
N TYR A 373 -2.73 -13.06 -16.02
CA TYR A 373 -2.69 -14.43 -16.54
C TYR A 373 -3.91 -15.23 -16.08
N ALA A 374 -4.25 -15.16 -14.79
CA ALA A 374 -5.35 -15.91 -14.22
C ALA A 374 -6.68 -15.63 -14.92
N LEU A 375 -6.94 -14.37 -15.28
CA LEU A 375 -8.17 -13.97 -15.98
C LEU A 375 -8.30 -14.57 -17.38
N ALA A 376 -7.19 -14.60 -18.13
CA ALA A 376 -7.18 -15.22 -19.44
C ALA A 376 -7.48 -16.72 -19.34
N PHE A 377 -6.84 -17.41 -18.38
CA PHE A 377 -7.08 -18.84 -18.15
C PHE A 377 -8.44 -19.14 -17.54
N SER A 378 -9.01 -18.22 -16.75
CA SER A 378 -10.30 -18.40 -16.10
C SER A 378 -11.43 -18.59 -17.12
N CYS A 379 -11.40 -17.93 -18.27
CA CYS A 379 -12.38 -18.15 -19.34
C CYS A 379 -12.38 -19.61 -19.80
N ILE A 380 -11.20 -20.19 -20.01
CA ILE A 380 -11.05 -21.58 -20.47
C ILE A 380 -11.49 -22.55 -19.37
N ILE A 381 -11.02 -22.33 -18.14
CA ILE A 381 -11.34 -23.20 -16.99
C ILE A 381 -12.84 -23.18 -16.71
N LEU A 382 -13.47 -22.01 -16.69
CA LEU A 382 -14.88 -21.87 -16.40
C LEU A 382 -15.76 -22.46 -17.52
N PHE A 383 -15.31 -22.43 -18.76
CA PHE A 383 -15.97 -23.18 -19.84
C PHE A 383 -15.96 -24.68 -19.56
N PHE A 384 -14.81 -25.26 -19.20
CA PHE A 384 -14.69 -26.69 -18.88
C PHE A 384 -15.47 -27.11 -17.62
N VAL A 385 -15.71 -26.17 -16.69
CA VAL A 385 -16.60 -26.41 -15.54
C VAL A 385 -18.06 -26.27 -15.94
N GLY A 386 -18.40 -25.25 -16.73
CA GLY A 386 -19.77 -24.97 -17.13
C GLY A 386 -20.38 -26.02 -18.10
N ALA A 387 -19.57 -26.56 -19.00
CA ALA A 387 -20.03 -27.52 -19.97
C ALA A 387 -20.57 -28.84 -19.35
N PRO A 388 -19.81 -29.53 -18.46
CA PRO A 388 -20.33 -30.70 -17.76
C PRO A 388 -21.50 -30.36 -16.83
N LEU A 389 -21.42 -29.22 -16.13
CA LEU A 389 -22.47 -28.81 -15.22
C LEU A 389 -23.80 -28.58 -15.96
N GLY A 390 -23.76 -27.90 -17.10
CA GLY A 390 -24.95 -27.72 -17.97
C GLY A 390 -25.51 -29.02 -18.49
N ALA A 391 -24.64 -29.98 -18.86
CA ALA A 391 -25.08 -31.29 -19.35
C ALA A 391 -25.74 -32.18 -18.26
N ILE A 392 -25.43 -31.97 -16.99
CA ILE A 392 -25.98 -32.71 -15.83
C ILE A 392 -27.29 -32.11 -15.34
N ILE A 393 -27.42 -30.79 -15.37
CA ILE A 393 -28.63 -30.09 -14.92
C ILE A 393 -29.74 -30.32 -15.96
N ARG A 394 -30.54 -31.35 -15.73
CA ARG A 394 -31.84 -31.52 -16.42
C ARG A 394 -32.87 -30.63 -15.73
N LYS A 395 -33.52 -29.77 -16.49
CA LYS A 395 -34.76 -29.14 -16.04
C LYS A 395 -35.91 -30.14 -16.08
#